data_7b1f89274bfa8194d00d621eb05d857e
#
_entry.id   7b1f89274bfa8194d00d621eb05d857e
#
_cell.length_a   1.000
_cell.length_b   1.000
_cell.length_c   1.000
_cell.angle_alpha   90.00
_cell.angle_beta   90.00
_cell.angle_gamma   90.00
#
_symmetry.space_group_name_H-M   'P 1'
#
loop_
_entity.id
_entity.type
_entity.pdbx_description
1 polymer ?
#
loop_
_entity_poly.entity_id
_entity_poly.type
_entity_poly.pdbx_seq_one_letter_code
_entity_poly.pdbx_strand_id
1 'polypeptide(L)'
;MSEQAVLEGFISVRAALKAGSRPIQAIYLRHDRRDRGIAWLEHAAAAAGIPVRRVTADEIDARAGGSTHGGVIALAGPRRFVALDDLAADSPAPFVAMIDGVEDPFNFGQAVRALYAAGCDGLVL
;
A
#
# COMPACT_ATOMS: atom_id res chain seq x y z
N MET A 1 10.78 15.73 -7.46
CA MET A 1 9.31 15.75 -7.31
C MET A 1 8.87 14.53 -6.54
N SER A 2 8.17 14.74 -5.43
CA SER A 2 7.57 13.63 -4.71
C SER A 2 6.30 13.19 -5.43
N GLU A 3 6.29 12.00 -5.97
CA GLU A 3 5.06 11.40 -6.47
C GLU A 3 4.16 11.06 -5.28
N GLN A 4 3.15 11.89 -5.09
CA GLN A 4 2.10 11.60 -4.13
C GLN A 4 1.07 10.68 -4.79
N ALA A 5 0.75 9.59 -4.11
CA ALA A 5 -0.24 8.64 -4.57
C ALA A 5 -1.42 8.60 -3.60
N VAL A 6 -2.60 8.33 -4.12
CA VAL A 6 -3.79 8.07 -3.32
C VAL A 6 -4.05 6.57 -3.32
N LEU A 7 -4.00 5.96 -2.15
CA LEU A 7 -4.38 4.57 -1.96
C LEU A 7 -5.87 4.53 -1.60
N GLU A 8 -6.63 3.70 -2.28
CA GLU A 8 -8.08 3.63 -2.11
C GLU A 8 -8.50 2.29 -1.53
N GLY A 9 -9.32 2.36 -0.52
CA GLY A 9 -9.93 1.21 0.13
C GLY A 9 -9.13 0.66 1.31
N PHE A 10 -9.86 0.00 2.20
CA PHE A 10 -9.32 -0.57 3.43
C PHE A 10 -8.16 -1.55 3.17
N ILE A 11 -8.32 -2.43 2.19
CA ILE A 11 -7.32 -3.48 1.90
C ILE A 11 -6.01 -2.86 1.46
N SER A 12 -6.05 -1.87 0.56
CA SER A 12 -4.85 -1.19 0.07
C SER A 12 -4.13 -0.42 1.16
N VAL A 13 -4.88 0.32 1.98
CA VAL A 13 -4.32 1.10 3.08
C VAL A 13 -3.72 0.20 4.15
N ARG A 14 -4.43 -0.88 4.51
CA ARG A 14 -3.93 -1.88 5.47
C ARG A 14 -2.64 -2.53 4.97
N ALA A 15 -2.60 -2.92 3.71
CA ALA A 15 -1.42 -3.55 3.12
C ALA A 15 -0.21 -2.60 3.17
N ALA A 16 -0.40 -1.33 2.84
CA ALA A 16 0.66 -0.33 2.88
C ALA A 16 1.19 -0.09 4.31
N LEU A 17 0.29 -0.04 5.30
CA LEU A 17 0.67 0.08 6.71
C LEU A 17 1.46 -1.12 7.20
N LYS A 18 1.03 -2.32 6.84
CA LYS A 18 1.73 -3.56 7.24
C LYS A 18 3.09 -3.71 6.57
N ALA A 19 3.17 -3.40 5.29
CA ALA A 19 4.40 -3.58 4.52
C ALA A 19 5.46 -2.54 4.84
N GLY A 20 5.07 -1.32 5.19
CA GLY A 20 6.00 -0.22 5.42
C GLY A 20 6.81 0.15 4.17
N SER A 21 6.32 -0.21 2.98
CA SER A 21 7.05 -0.06 1.72
C SER A 21 7.04 1.36 1.16
N ARG A 22 6.22 2.23 1.73
CA ARG A 22 6.12 3.63 1.34
C ARG A 22 5.62 4.48 2.50
N PRO A 23 6.01 5.75 2.58
CA PRO A 23 5.51 6.61 3.64
C PRO A 23 4.02 6.90 3.46
N ILE A 24 3.27 6.82 4.54
CA ILE A 24 1.87 7.23 4.59
C ILE A 24 1.81 8.59 5.27
N GLN A 25 1.32 9.59 4.57
CA GLN A 25 1.29 10.97 5.05
C GLN A 25 0.04 11.26 5.88
N ALA A 26 -1.10 10.72 5.49
CA ALA A 26 -2.37 10.87 6.18
C ALA A 26 -3.35 9.80 5.73
N ILE A 27 -4.29 9.47 6.62
CA ILE A 27 -5.42 8.59 6.32
C ILE A 27 -6.70 9.39 6.50
N TYR A 28 -7.60 9.28 5.52
CA TYR A 28 -8.92 9.90 5.56
C TYR A 28 -9.97 8.82 5.65
N LEU A 29 -10.84 8.95 6.65
CA LEU A 29 -11.94 8.02 6.91
C LEU A 29 -13.25 8.78 6.81
N ARG A 30 -14.23 8.18 6.11
CA ARG A 30 -15.57 8.72 6.12
C ARG A 30 -16.11 8.68 7.55
N HIS A 31 -16.72 9.75 7.99
CA HIS A 31 -17.10 9.98 9.38
C HIS A 31 -18.04 8.91 9.97
N ASP A 32 -18.81 8.23 9.12
CA ASP A 32 -19.78 7.19 9.52
C ASP A 32 -19.18 5.77 9.55
N ARG A 33 -17.97 5.57 9.02
CA ARG A 33 -17.32 4.25 9.01
C ARG A 33 -16.81 3.88 10.40
N ARG A 34 -17.42 2.83 10.96
CA ARG A 34 -17.07 2.30 12.28
C ARG A 34 -17.21 0.78 12.26
N ASP A 35 -16.09 0.10 12.18
CA ASP A 35 -15.99 -1.35 12.26
C ASP A 35 -14.62 -1.76 12.79
N ARG A 36 -14.42 -3.06 12.98
CA ARG A 36 -13.14 -3.57 13.51
C ARG A 36 -11.94 -3.25 12.63
N GLY A 37 -12.12 -3.23 11.33
CA GLY A 37 -11.07 -2.87 10.39
C GLY A 37 -10.65 -1.42 10.54
N ILE A 38 -11.64 -0.53 10.66
CA ILE A 38 -11.38 0.90 10.88
C ILE A 38 -10.68 1.13 12.23
N ALA A 39 -11.13 0.46 13.28
CA ALA A 39 -10.47 0.54 14.59
C ALA A 39 -9.00 0.07 14.50
N TRP A 40 -8.75 -0.99 13.76
CA TRP A 40 -7.39 -1.46 13.50
C TRP A 40 -6.54 -0.40 12.78
N LEU A 41 -7.08 0.24 11.73
CA LEU A 41 -6.40 1.31 11.00
C LEU A 41 -6.06 2.49 11.91
N GLU A 42 -7.00 2.92 12.71
CA GLU A 42 -6.78 4.04 13.65
C GLU A 42 -5.68 3.70 14.66
N HIS A 43 -5.69 2.49 15.20
CA HIS A 43 -4.68 2.05 16.13
C HIS A 43 -3.29 1.94 15.47
N ALA A 44 -3.21 1.32 14.31
CA ALA A 44 -1.95 1.17 13.57
C ALA A 44 -1.37 2.52 13.14
N ALA A 45 -2.23 3.43 12.69
CA ALA A 45 -1.83 4.78 12.31
C ALA A 45 -1.30 5.57 13.50
N ALA A 46 -1.96 5.49 14.65
CA ALA A 46 -1.52 6.14 15.87
C ALA A 46 -0.14 5.62 16.32
N ALA A 47 0.07 4.32 16.27
CA ALA A 47 1.36 3.70 16.60
C ALA A 47 2.48 4.15 15.66
N ALA A 48 2.16 4.45 14.40
CA ALA A 48 3.12 4.91 13.40
C ALA A 48 3.25 6.44 13.31
N GLY A 49 2.50 7.18 14.12
CA GLY A 49 2.50 8.64 14.08
C GLY A 49 1.84 9.24 12.84
N ILE A 50 0.93 8.51 12.20
CA ILE A 50 0.23 8.94 10.99
C ILE A 50 -1.08 9.62 11.37
N PRO A 51 -1.34 10.85 10.91
CA PRO A 51 -2.59 11.53 11.20
C PRO A 51 -3.77 10.85 10.51
N VAL A 52 -4.85 10.66 11.25
CA VAL A 52 -6.13 10.15 10.75
C VAL A 52 -7.16 11.26 10.85
N ARG A 53 -7.86 11.54 9.75
CA ARG A 53 -8.87 12.57 9.67
C ARG A 53 -10.22 11.97 9.32
N ARG A 54 -11.22 12.32 10.09
CA ARG A 54 -12.62 11.99 9.79
C ARG A 54 -13.21 13.08 8.91
N VAL A 55 -13.73 12.70 7.76
CA VAL A 55 -14.22 13.64 6.75
C VAL A 55 -15.56 13.18 6.18
N THR A 56 -16.19 14.06 5.41
CA THR A 56 -17.47 13.73 4.73
C THR A 56 -17.24 12.83 3.52
N ALA A 57 -18.31 12.20 3.05
CA ALA A 57 -18.27 11.39 1.83
C ALA A 57 -17.78 12.23 0.62
N ASP A 58 -18.26 13.46 0.50
CA ASP A 58 -17.86 14.35 -0.60
C ASP A 58 -16.37 14.68 -0.57
N GLU A 59 -15.82 14.87 0.61
CA GLU A 59 -14.38 15.13 0.76
C GLU A 59 -13.53 13.92 0.36
N ILE A 60 -13.99 12.71 0.66
CA ILE A 60 -13.31 11.49 0.20
C ILE A 60 -13.42 11.36 -1.31
N ASP A 61 -14.59 11.53 -1.87
CA ASP A 61 -14.82 11.43 -3.32
C ASP A 61 -13.97 12.45 -4.09
N ALA A 62 -13.82 13.65 -3.54
CA ALA A 62 -13.00 14.69 -4.16
C ALA A 62 -11.50 14.35 -4.20
N ARG A 63 -11.02 13.53 -3.26
CA ARG A 63 -9.61 13.11 -3.18
C ARG A 63 -9.34 11.80 -3.89
N ALA A 64 -10.34 10.92 -3.97
CA ALA A 64 -10.24 9.63 -4.62
C ALA A 64 -10.35 9.76 -6.13
N GLY A 65 -9.74 8.83 -6.85
CA GLY A 65 -9.88 8.73 -8.30
C GLY A 65 -11.12 7.97 -8.77
N GLY A 66 -11.86 7.36 -7.82
CA GLY A 66 -13.02 6.53 -8.13
C GLY A 66 -14.00 6.46 -6.97
N SER A 67 -14.99 5.58 -7.08
CA SER A 67 -16.03 5.39 -6.07
C SER A 67 -15.92 4.08 -5.27
N THR A 68 -14.86 3.32 -5.48
CA THR A 68 -14.69 1.99 -4.87
C THR A 68 -13.87 2.00 -3.58
N HIS A 69 -13.61 3.17 -3.03
CA HIS A 69 -12.77 3.34 -1.82
C HIS A 69 -13.45 2.89 -0.51
N GLY A 70 -14.76 2.71 -0.49
CA GLY A 70 -15.49 2.30 0.71
C GLY A 70 -15.36 3.25 1.90
N GLY A 71 -15.03 4.52 1.67
CA GLY A 71 -14.84 5.52 2.72
C GLY A 71 -13.48 5.49 3.39
N VAL A 72 -12.47 4.89 2.75
CA VAL A 72 -11.09 4.83 3.26
C VAL A 72 -10.12 5.19 2.14
N ILE A 73 -9.31 6.21 2.36
CA ILE A 73 -8.18 6.56 1.49
C ILE A 73 -6.96 6.94 2.31
N ALA A 74 -5.80 6.84 1.71
CA ALA A 74 -4.56 7.32 2.30
C ALA A 74 -3.73 8.08 1.26
N LEU A 75 -3.10 9.14 1.70
CA LEU A 75 -2.07 9.84 0.93
C LEU A 75 -0.73 9.19 1.23
N ALA A 76 -0.05 8.75 0.20
CA ALA A 76 1.22 8.04 0.32
C ALA A 76 2.29 8.69 -0.54
N GLY A 77 3.52 8.64 -0.07
CA GLY A 77 4.70 9.02 -0.84
C GLY A 77 5.14 7.90 -1.80
N PRO A 78 6.29 8.06 -2.45
CA PRO A 78 6.79 7.08 -3.40
C PRO A 78 7.14 5.75 -2.71
N ARG A 79 7.09 4.68 -3.46
CA ARG A 79 7.58 3.38 -3.00
C ARG A 79 9.08 3.44 -2.77
N ARG A 80 9.54 2.71 -1.77
CA ARG A 80 10.96 2.55 -1.51
C ARG A 80 11.48 1.36 -2.30
N PHE A 81 12.54 1.61 -3.05
CA PHE A 81 13.28 0.56 -3.74
C PHE A 81 14.64 0.39 -3.09
N VAL A 82 15.12 -0.82 -3.05
CA VAL A 82 16.47 -1.13 -2.58
C VAL A 82 17.43 -1.22 -3.77
N ALA A 83 18.72 -1.07 -3.53
CA ALA A 83 19.72 -1.30 -4.55
C ALA A 83 19.73 -2.79 -4.96
N LEU A 84 20.08 -3.06 -6.19
CA LEU A 84 20.12 -4.43 -6.69
C LEU A 84 21.04 -5.34 -5.85
N ASP A 85 22.17 -4.81 -5.43
CA ASP A 85 23.14 -5.55 -4.61
C ASP A 85 22.59 -5.90 -3.22
N ASP A 86 21.65 -5.10 -2.71
CA ASP A 86 21.01 -5.34 -1.41
C ASP A 86 19.81 -6.27 -1.52
N LEU A 87 19.34 -6.53 -2.73
CA LEU A 87 18.19 -7.37 -2.98
C LEU A 87 18.56 -8.83 -2.71
N ALA A 88 18.05 -9.42 -1.68
CA ALA A 88 18.37 -10.78 -1.25
C ALA A 88 19.77 -10.95 -0.59
N ALA A 89 20.37 -9.87 -0.09
CA ALA A 89 21.68 -9.93 0.56
C ALA A 89 21.72 -10.87 1.77
N ASP A 90 20.60 -11.04 2.48
CA ASP A 90 20.50 -11.86 3.67
C ASP A 90 20.10 -13.32 3.39
N SER A 91 19.90 -13.67 2.13
CA SER A 91 19.47 -15.02 1.75
C SER A 91 20.68 -15.91 1.43
N PRO A 92 20.79 -17.12 2.03
CA PRO A 92 21.85 -18.07 1.69
C PRO A 92 21.70 -18.69 0.30
N ALA A 93 20.48 -18.68 -0.24
CA ALA A 93 20.19 -19.20 -1.58
C ALA A 93 19.20 -18.23 -2.25
N PRO A 94 19.70 -17.09 -2.78
CA PRO A 94 18.85 -16.03 -3.30
C PRO A 94 17.98 -16.49 -4.47
N PHE A 95 16.71 -16.16 -4.39
CA PHE A 95 15.76 -16.30 -5.49
C PHE A 95 15.23 -14.92 -5.84
N VAL A 96 15.69 -14.38 -6.97
CA VAL A 96 15.30 -13.06 -7.47
C VAL A 96 14.63 -13.25 -8.83
N ALA A 97 13.52 -12.58 -9.03
CA ALA A 97 12.76 -12.60 -10.28
C ALA A 97 12.71 -11.21 -10.90
N MET A 98 12.63 -11.17 -12.22
CA MET A 98 12.36 -9.95 -12.97
C MET A 98 11.02 -10.12 -13.69
N ILE A 99 10.16 -9.10 -13.58
CA ILE A 99 8.91 -9.04 -14.35
C ILE A 99 9.07 -7.93 -15.38
N ASP A 100 8.90 -8.29 -16.65
CA ASP A 100 8.99 -7.37 -17.76
C ASP A 100 7.77 -7.52 -18.67
N GLY A 101 7.25 -6.40 -19.17
CA GLY A 101 6.17 -6.37 -20.14
C GLY A 101 4.77 -6.73 -19.61
N VAL A 102 4.58 -6.80 -18.31
CA VAL A 102 3.25 -7.02 -17.70
C VAL A 102 2.62 -5.67 -17.41
N GLU A 103 1.66 -5.26 -18.24
CA GLU A 103 1.01 -3.96 -18.14
C GLU A 103 -0.28 -3.99 -17.30
N ASP A 104 -1.00 -5.11 -17.35
CA ASP A 104 -2.24 -5.28 -16.60
C ASP A 104 -1.96 -5.42 -15.10
N PRO A 105 -2.50 -4.52 -14.25
CA PRO A 105 -2.29 -4.57 -12.80
C PRO A 105 -2.79 -5.87 -12.17
N PHE A 106 -3.82 -6.49 -12.74
CA PHE A 106 -4.38 -7.73 -12.24
C PHE A 106 -3.41 -8.89 -12.44
N ASN A 107 -2.86 -9.02 -13.63
CA ASN A 107 -1.85 -10.03 -13.96
C ASN A 107 -0.55 -9.80 -13.19
N PHE A 108 -0.15 -8.55 -13.03
CA PHE A 108 1.01 -8.18 -12.22
C PHE A 108 0.83 -8.64 -10.76
N GLY A 109 -0.32 -8.33 -10.16
CA GLY A 109 -0.63 -8.74 -8.79
C GLY A 109 -0.62 -10.26 -8.62
N GLN A 110 -1.13 -11.02 -9.58
CA GLN A 110 -1.07 -12.48 -9.55
C GLN A 110 0.35 -13.01 -9.63
N ALA A 111 1.18 -12.43 -10.49
CA ALA A 111 2.59 -12.81 -10.60
C ALA A 111 3.33 -12.57 -9.29
N VAL A 112 3.13 -11.42 -8.66
CA VAL A 112 3.74 -11.10 -7.36
C VAL A 112 3.30 -12.09 -6.28
N ARG A 113 2.02 -12.44 -6.22
CA ARG A 113 1.52 -13.44 -5.26
C ARG A 113 2.16 -14.80 -5.46
N ALA A 114 2.29 -15.25 -6.72
CA ALA A 114 2.90 -16.53 -7.04
C ALA A 114 4.38 -16.55 -6.63
N LEU A 115 5.11 -15.49 -6.91
CA LEU A 115 6.51 -15.35 -6.54
C LEU A 115 6.70 -15.31 -5.02
N TYR A 116 5.86 -14.58 -4.32
CA TYR A 116 5.87 -14.54 -2.86
C TYR A 116 5.64 -15.93 -2.26
N ALA A 117 4.63 -16.66 -2.74
CA ALA A 117 4.33 -18.01 -2.30
C ALA A 117 5.45 -19.01 -2.61
N ALA A 118 6.21 -18.78 -3.68
CA ALA A 118 7.35 -19.60 -4.06
C ALA A 118 8.63 -19.28 -3.26
N GLY A 119 8.60 -18.28 -2.39
CA GLY A 119 9.75 -17.89 -1.58
C GLY A 119 10.72 -16.96 -2.28
N CYS A 120 10.25 -16.16 -3.23
CA CYS A 120 11.06 -15.16 -3.91
C CYS A 120 11.56 -14.11 -2.90
N ASP A 121 12.86 -13.85 -2.91
CA ASP A 121 13.50 -12.90 -2.00
C ASP A 121 13.41 -11.45 -2.50
N GLY A 122 13.34 -11.27 -3.79
CA GLY A 122 13.31 -9.95 -4.38
C GLY A 122 12.76 -9.93 -5.80
N LEU A 123 12.22 -8.77 -6.18
CA LEU A 123 11.61 -8.54 -7.47
C LEU A 123 12.22 -7.32 -8.15
N VAL A 124 12.64 -7.50 -9.37
CA VAL A 124 13.14 -6.44 -10.25
C VAL A 124 12.07 -6.06 -11.25
N LEU A 125 11.79 -4.78 -11.36
CA LEU A 125 10.76 -4.23 -12.24
C LEU A 125 11.37 -3.36 -13.34
#